data_c56087b811f318828a4fd13c21cc8301
#
_entry.id   c56087b811f318828a4fd13c21cc8301
#
_cell.length_a   1.000
_cell.length_b   1.000
_cell.length_c   1.000
_cell.angle_alpha   90.00
_cell.angle_beta   90.00
_cell.angle_gamma   90.00
#
_symmetry.space_group_name_H-M   'P 1'
#
loop_
_entity.id
_entity.type
_entity.pdbx_description
1 polymer ?
#
loop_
_entity_poly.entity_id
_entity_poly.type
_entity_poly.pdbx_seq_one_letter_code
_entity_poly.pdbx_strand_id
1 'polypeptide(L)'
;MLVQLIYISVSHGITVDKMENFFESARQRNAESNLTSILLITDTCYIHCLEGSRADVSKKYNKISQDARHSGCTILRFNDVLHREFSDFNAEFARLSEFDNIEIDTICPEGIIDPHSITPLTAMTLIRRVAAHIRANRLATHHNK
;
A
#
# COMPACT_ATOMS: atom_id res chain seq x y z
N MET A 1 6.66 14.15 -14.61
CA MET A 1 7.29 14.12 -13.29
C MET A 1 6.62 13.04 -12.43
N LEU A 2 7.40 12.11 -11.94
CA LEU A 2 6.92 11.06 -11.06
C LEU A 2 6.93 11.50 -9.60
N VAL A 3 5.90 11.11 -8.87
CA VAL A 3 5.84 11.30 -7.42
C VAL A 3 5.51 9.98 -6.74
N GLN A 4 5.88 9.88 -5.47
CA GLN A 4 5.52 8.78 -4.59
C GLN A 4 4.78 9.35 -3.39
N LEU A 5 3.59 8.85 -3.14
CA LEU A 5 2.75 9.24 -2.00
C LEU A 5 2.60 8.04 -1.07
N ILE A 6 2.84 8.26 0.21
CA ILE A 6 2.52 7.27 1.25
C ILE A 6 1.56 7.93 2.22
N TYR A 7 0.42 7.30 2.44
CA TYR A 7 -0.55 7.76 3.43
C TYR A 7 -1.05 6.58 4.27
N ILE A 8 -1.61 6.91 5.40
CA ILE A 8 -2.24 5.95 6.31
C ILE A 8 -3.69 6.38 6.54
N SER A 9 -4.56 5.42 6.74
CA SER A 9 -5.96 5.67 7.09
C SER A 9 -6.46 4.58 8.04
N VAL A 10 -7.50 4.90 8.81
CA VAL A 10 -8.13 3.95 9.74
C VAL A 10 -9.15 3.13 8.96
N SER A 11 -9.11 1.80 9.13
CA SER A 11 -10.04 0.91 8.45
C SER A 11 -11.38 0.82 9.20
N HIS A 12 -12.46 0.66 8.45
CA HIS A 12 -13.81 0.49 8.96
C HIS A 12 -14.38 -0.88 8.59
N GLY A 13 -13.57 -1.93 8.68
CA GLY A 13 -14.04 -3.30 8.61
C GLY A 13 -14.68 -3.74 7.28
N ILE A 14 -13.95 -3.62 6.19
CA ILE A 14 -14.40 -4.16 4.90
C ILE A 14 -14.24 -5.69 4.90
N THR A 15 -15.25 -6.42 4.42
CA THR A 15 -15.15 -7.87 4.27
C THR A 15 -14.17 -8.24 3.15
N VAL A 16 -13.62 -9.46 3.22
CA VAL A 16 -12.64 -9.98 2.23
C VAL A 16 -13.21 -9.88 0.80
N ASP A 17 -14.45 -10.33 0.60
CA ASP A 17 -15.09 -10.36 -0.72
C ASP A 17 -15.26 -8.97 -1.31
N LYS A 18 -15.69 -8.01 -0.52
CA LYS A 18 -15.82 -6.61 -0.95
C LYS A 18 -14.47 -6.01 -1.28
N MET A 19 -13.44 -6.40 -0.53
CA MET A 19 -12.08 -5.94 -0.74
C MET A 19 -11.51 -6.43 -2.09
N GLU A 20 -11.70 -7.72 -2.40
CA GLU A 20 -11.26 -8.29 -3.68
C GLU A 20 -11.90 -7.59 -4.88
N ASN A 21 -13.21 -7.35 -4.82
CA ASN A 21 -13.94 -6.63 -5.87
C ASN A 21 -13.43 -5.19 -6.00
N PHE A 22 -13.16 -4.54 -4.89
CA PHE A 22 -12.61 -3.19 -4.88
C PHE A 22 -11.24 -3.14 -5.57
N PHE A 23 -10.36 -4.11 -5.26
CA PHE A 23 -9.00 -4.14 -5.84
C PHE A 23 -9.01 -4.49 -7.32
N GLU A 24 -9.90 -5.35 -7.76
CA GLU A 24 -10.02 -5.64 -9.19
C GLU A 24 -10.41 -4.38 -9.97
N SER A 25 -11.36 -3.61 -9.45
CA SER A 25 -11.74 -2.31 -10.04
C SER A 25 -10.59 -1.32 -9.97
N ALA A 26 -9.81 -1.32 -8.88
CA ALA A 26 -8.66 -0.44 -8.70
C ALA A 26 -7.54 -0.76 -9.68
N ARG A 27 -7.28 -2.05 -9.95
CA ARG A 27 -6.29 -2.47 -10.95
C ARG A 27 -6.62 -1.92 -12.33
N GLN A 28 -7.88 -2.01 -12.71
CA GLN A 28 -8.34 -1.51 -14.01
C GLN A 28 -8.18 0.01 -14.09
N ARG A 29 -8.61 0.73 -13.05
CA ARG A 29 -8.47 2.20 -13.00
C ARG A 29 -7.00 2.65 -12.97
N ASN A 30 -6.15 1.93 -12.23
CA ASN A 30 -4.71 2.25 -12.17
C ASN A 30 -4.04 2.07 -13.53
N ALA A 31 -4.41 1.02 -14.26
CA ALA A 31 -3.88 0.80 -15.60
C ALA A 31 -4.26 1.96 -16.55
N GLU A 32 -5.49 2.44 -16.47
CA GLU A 32 -5.96 3.57 -17.27
C GLU A 32 -5.26 4.87 -16.90
N SER A 33 -4.97 5.08 -15.62
CA SER A 33 -4.32 6.30 -15.09
C SER A 33 -2.80 6.19 -15.00
N ASN A 34 -2.21 5.09 -15.46
CA ASN A 34 -0.77 4.83 -15.37
C ASN A 34 -0.23 4.94 -13.93
N LEU A 35 -1.04 4.53 -12.96
CA LEU A 35 -0.65 4.46 -11.55
C LEU A 35 -0.15 3.06 -11.20
N THR A 36 0.83 3.00 -10.30
CA THR A 36 1.23 1.77 -9.63
C THR A 36 0.98 1.96 -8.14
N SER A 37 0.65 0.89 -7.44
CA SER A 37 0.34 0.99 -6.02
C SER A 37 0.49 -0.32 -5.28
N ILE A 38 0.81 -0.21 -3.99
CA ILE A 38 0.78 -1.32 -3.06
C ILE A 38 0.04 -0.87 -1.79
N LEU A 39 -0.97 -1.64 -1.40
CA LEU A 39 -1.76 -1.40 -0.21
C LEU A 39 -1.48 -2.47 0.82
N LEU A 40 -1.04 -2.05 1.99
CA LEU A 40 -0.81 -2.91 3.13
C LEU A 40 -1.99 -2.80 4.09
N ILE A 41 -2.59 -3.92 4.42
CA ILE A 41 -3.77 -4.00 5.28
C ILE A 41 -3.34 -4.58 6.63
N THR A 42 -3.65 -3.85 7.69
CA THR A 42 -3.42 -4.30 9.06
C THR A 42 -4.75 -4.37 9.81
N ASP A 43 -4.71 -4.85 11.05
CA ASP A 43 -5.91 -4.93 11.88
C ASP A 43 -6.51 -3.55 12.20
N THR A 44 -5.70 -2.51 12.18
CA THR A 44 -6.11 -1.17 12.62
C THR A 44 -6.19 -0.15 11.49
N CYS A 45 -5.46 -0.37 10.39
CA CYS A 45 -5.29 0.68 9.38
C CYS A 45 -4.90 0.14 8.02
N TYR A 46 -4.96 1.04 7.03
CA TYR A 46 -4.40 0.84 5.71
C TYR A 46 -3.15 1.70 5.56
N ILE A 47 -2.08 1.13 4.99
CA ILE A 47 -0.89 1.86 4.60
C ILE A 47 -0.76 1.70 3.09
N HIS A 48 -0.81 2.81 2.36
CA HIS A 48 -0.89 2.79 0.91
C HIS A 48 0.22 3.62 0.28
N CYS A 49 0.89 3.05 -0.71
CA CYS A 49 1.88 3.74 -1.52
C CYS A 49 1.37 3.85 -2.95
N LEU A 50 1.33 5.08 -3.47
CA LEU A 50 0.91 5.39 -4.83
C LEU A 50 2.08 6.01 -5.59
N GLU A 51 2.27 5.59 -6.83
CA GLU A 51 3.30 6.15 -7.71
C GLU A 51 2.71 6.47 -9.08
N GLY A 52 3.07 7.62 -9.61
CA GLY A 52 2.60 8.08 -10.91
C GLY A 52 2.90 9.56 -11.11
N SER A 53 2.21 10.20 -12.07
CA SER A 53 2.31 11.65 -12.23
C SER A 53 1.72 12.36 -11.02
N ARG A 54 2.20 13.56 -10.75
CA ARG A 54 1.68 14.37 -9.64
C ARG A 54 0.16 14.57 -9.76
N ALA A 55 -0.33 14.85 -10.96
CA ALA A 55 -1.75 15.07 -11.19
C ALA A 55 -2.56 13.81 -10.91
N ASP A 56 -2.12 12.65 -11.42
CA ASP A 56 -2.84 11.39 -11.26
C ASP A 56 -2.85 10.92 -9.80
N VAL A 57 -1.70 11.02 -9.13
CA VAL A 57 -1.59 10.64 -7.70
C VAL A 57 -2.47 11.54 -6.84
N SER A 58 -2.43 12.85 -7.07
CA SER A 58 -3.24 13.81 -6.32
C SER A 58 -4.73 13.57 -6.52
N LYS A 59 -5.15 13.34 -7.76
CA LYS A 59 -6.55 13.04 -8.09
C LYS A 59 -7.01 11.75 -7.40
N LYS A 60 -6.18 10.71 -7.43
CA LYS A 60 -6.49 9.42 -6.78
C LYS A 60 -6.61 9.58 -5.27
N TYR A 61 -5.66 10.28 -4.65
CA TYR A 61 -5.68 10.52 -3.20
C TYR A 61 -6.92 11.30 -2.78
N ASN A 62 -7.27 12.36 -3.49
CA ASN A 62 -8.47 13.15 -3.19
C ASN A 62 -9.73 12.28 -3.24
N LYS A 63 -9.82 11.38 -4.18
CA LYS A 63 -10.95 10.46 -4.31
C LYS A 63 -10.98 9.45 -3.15
N ILE A 64 -9.82 8.88 -2.80
CA ILE A 64 -9.70 7.93 -1.71
C ILE A 64 -10.07 8.59 -0.37
N SER A 65 -9.59 9.79 -0.12
CA SER A 65 -9.81 10.50 1.15
C SER A 65 -11.29 10.83 1.40
N GLN A 66 -12.11 10.82 0.36
CA GLN A 66 -13.56 11.03 0.45
C GLN A 66 -14.36 9.73 0.58
N ASP A 67 -13.71 8.58 0.49
CA ASP A 67 -14.38 7.28 0.55
C ASP A 67 -14.72 6.93 1.99
N ALA A 68 -15.98 6.55 2.24
CA ALA A 68 -16.49 6.25 3.58
C ALA A 68 -15.96 4.94 4.18
N ARG A 69 -15.26 4.11 3.39
CA ARG A 69 -14.72 2.83 3.85
C ARG A 69 -13.54 2.98 4.81
N HIS A 70 -12.98 4.18 4.90
CA HIS A 70 -11.91 4.51 5.84
C HIS A 70 -11.99 5.98 6.22
N SER A 71 -11.26 6.36 7.26
CA SER A 71 -11.24 7.72 7.76
C SER A 71 -9.84 8.10 8.23
N GLY A 72 -9.66 9.37 8.59
CA GLY A 72 -8.41 9.84 9.15
C GLY A 72 -7.22 9.65 8.20
N CYS A 73 -7.41 9.89 6.90
CA CYS A 73 -6.32 9.83 5.94
C CYS A 73 -5.28 10.88 6.30
N THR A 74 -4.05 10.41 6.52
CA THR A 74 -2.91 11.25 6.86
C THR A 74 -1.77 10.96 5.90
N ILE A 75 -1.30 11.99 5.21
CA ILE A 75 -0.14 11.86 4.33
C ILE A 75 1.10 11.75 5.20
N LEU A 76 1.85 10.67 5.00
CA LEU A 76 3.13 10.45 5.69
C LEU A 76 4.29 10.98 4.86
N ARG A 77 4.22 10.84 3.54
CA ARG A 77 5.30 11.26 2.64
C ARG A 77 4.76 11.53 1.25
N PHE A 78 5.21 12.62 0.64
CA PHE A 78 4.87 12.98 -0.74
C PHE A 78 6.06 13.66 -1.38
N ASN A 79 6.77 12.96 -2.27
CA ASN A 79 7.97 13.50 -2.91
C ASN A 79 8.11 13.10 -4.36
N ASP A 80 8.91 13.90 -5.06
CA ASP A 80 9.36 13.56 -6.40
C ASP A 80 10.30 12.37 -6.32
N VAL A 81 10.20 11.49 -7.31
CA VAL A 81 11.09 10.34 -7.47
C VAL A 81 11.55 10.28 -8.93
N LEU A 82 12.75 9.80 -9.14
CA LEU A 82 13.28 9.62 -10.49
C LEU A 82 12.71 8.38 -11.16
N HIS A 83 12.44 7.36 -10.39
CA HIS A 83 11.91 6.08 -10.86
C HIS A 83 10.85 5.56 -9.91
N ARG A 84 9.92 4.77 -10.44
CA ARG A 84 8.98 4.04 -9.61
C ARG A 84 9.73 2.94 -8.86
N GLU A 85 9.50 2.84 -7.57
CA GLU A 85 10.03 1.74 -6.75
C GLU A 85 9.19 0.47 -6.92
N PHE A 86 7.90 0.64 -7.17
CA PHE A 86 6.93 -0.44 -7.25
C PHE A 86 6.29 -0.52 -8.65
N SER A 87 7.12 -0.39 -9.70
CA SER A 87 6.66 -0.44 -11.09
C SER A 87 6.03 -1.77 -11.48
N ASP A 88 6.36 -2.83 -10.78
CA ASP A 88 5.85 -4.18 -10.99
C ASP A 88 4.53 -4.47 -10.27
N PHE A 89 3.98 -3.49 -9.53
CA PHE A 89 2.73 -3.64 -8.80
C PHE A 89 1.63 -2.76 -9.39
N ASN A 90 0.64 -3.39 -10.00
CA ASN A 90 -0.55 -2.71 -10.49
C ASN A 90 -1.69 -2.96 -9.51
N ALA A 91 -1.87 -2.06 -8.54
CA ALA A 91 -2.85 -2.19 -7.47
C ALA A 91 -2.68 -3.48 -6.67
N GLU A 92 -1.45 -3.73 -6.21
CA GLU A 92 -1.17 -4.86 -5.32
C GLU A 92 -1.71 -4.57 -3.92
N PHE A 93 -2.25 -5.60 -3.27
CA PHE A 93 -2.63 -5.49 -1.87
C PHE A 93 -2.13 -6.71 -1.09
N ALA A 94 -1.86 -6.51 0.19
CA ALA A 94 -1.37 -7.56 1.06
C ALA A 94 -1.89 -7.35 2.47
N ARG A 95 -2.30 -8.44 3.12
CA ARG A 95 -2.62 -8.42 4.55
C ARG A 95 -1.36 -8.73 5.32
N LEU A 96 -1.01 -7.86 6.24
CA LEU A 96 0.22 -8.02 7.03
C LEU A 96 0.20 -9.35 7.80
N SER A 97 -0.96 -9.81 8.25
CA SER A 97 -1.11 -11.09 8.96
C SER A 97 -0.72 -12.33 8.15
N GLU A 98 -0.66 -12.21 6.83
CA GLU A 98 -0.26 -13.31 5.94
C GLU A 98 1.27 -13.46 5.80
N PHE A 99 2.05 -12.57 6.44
CA PHE A 99 3.50 -12.54 6.31
C PHE A 99 4.18 -12.74 7.66
N ASP A 100 4.42 -14.02 8.02
CA ASP A 100 5.00 -14.39 9.32
C ASP A 100 6.45 -13.92 9.51
N ASN A 101 7.18 -13.71 8.41
CA ASN A 101 8.62 -13.46 8.43
C ASN A 101 9.00 -11.99 8.29
N ILE A 102 8.06 -11.05 8.48
CA ILE A 102 8.35 -9.62 8.33
C ILE A 102 9.05 -9.04 9.55
N GLU A 103 9.03 -9.77 10.67
CA GLU A 103 9.66 -9.33 11.91
C GLU A 103 9.12 -7.96 12.36
N ILE A 104 7.80 -7.85 12.41
CA ILE A 104 7.11 -6.60 12.78
C ILE A 104 7.63 -6.05 14.11
N ASP A 105 7.96 -6.91 15.05
CA ASP A 105 8.46 -6.55 16.38
C ASP A 105 9.74 -5.72 16.33
N THR A 106 10.57 -5.89 15.29
CA THR A 106 11.80 -5.13 15.11
C THR A 106 11.54 -3.76 14.49
N ILE A 107 10.37 -3.57 13.88
CA ILE A 107 9.99 -2.32 13.20
C ILE A 107 9.05 -1.50 14.07
N CYS A 108 8.09 -2.16 14.71
CA CYS A 108 7.06 -1.51 15.54
C CYS A 108 7.14 -2.07 16.96
N PRO A 109 7.06 -1.21 17.98
CA PRO A 109 7.06 -1.68 19.39
C PRO A 109 5.94 -2.70 19.63
N GLU A 110 6.28 -3.84 20.21
CA GLU A 110 5.34 -4.93 20.54
C GLU A 110 4.58 -5.49 19.34
N GLY A 111 5.09 -5.26 18.11
CA GLY A 111 4.43 -5.70 16.89
C GLY A 111 3.13 -4.97 16.60
N ILE A 112 2.87 -3.85 17.26
CA ILE A 112 1.64 -3.09 17.14
C ILE A 112 1.86 -1.88 16.22
N ILE A 113 0.98 -1.72 15.22
CA ILE A 113 0.98 -0.57 14.35
C ILE A 113 -0.07 0.41 14.86
N ASP A 114 0.39 1.55 15.38
CA ASP A 114 -0.48 2.63 15.82
C ASP A 114 -0.63 3.64 14.68
N PRO A 115 -1.85 3.78 14.09
CA PRO A 115 -2.05 4.70 12.97
C PRO A 115 -1.84 6.17 13.32
N HIS A 116 -1.82 6.52 14.60
CA HIS A 116 -1.64 7.91 15.03
C HIS A 116 -0.18 8.27 15.28
N SER A 117 0.71 7.30 15.39
CA SER A 117 2.12 7.55 15.71
C SER A 117 3.11 6.95 14.72
N ILE A 118 2.66 6.18 13.74
CA ILE A 118 3.55 5.59 12.74
C ILE A 118 4.31 6.67 11.96
N THR A 119 5.60 6.45 11.77
CA THR A 119 6.45 7.38 11.01
C THR A 119 6.52 6.99 9.53
N PRO A 120 6.89 7.94 8.65
CA PRO A 120 7.13 7.60 7.23
C PRO A 120 8.17 6.50 7.07
N LEU A 121 9.23 6.51 7.87
CA LEU A 121 10.26 5.48 7.82
C LEU A 121 9.71 4.09 8.15
N THR A 122 8.91 3.98 9.20
CA THR A 122 8.30 2.71 9.60
C THR A 122 7.35 2.20 8.52
N ALA A 123 6.48 3.06 8.01
CA ALA A 123 5.54 2.71 6.95
C ALA A 123 6.27 2.21 5.70
N MET A 124 7.31 2.91 5.28
CA MET A 124 8.10 2.54 4.11
C MET A 124 8.85 1.22 4.30
N THR A 125 9.38 1.00 5.51
CA THR A 125 10.06 -0.26 5.84
C THR A 125 9.11 -1.45 5.73
N LEU A 126 7.89 -1.31 6.26
CA LEU A 126 6.86 -2.36 6.17
C LEU A 126 6.49 -2.65 4.72
N ILE A 127 6.23 -1.61 3.94
CA ILE A 127 5.87 -1.75 2.52
C ILE A 127 6.98 -2.46 1.75
N ARG A 128 8.24 -2.05 1.95
CA ARG A 128 9.40 -2.64 1.26
C ARG A 128 9.59 -4.11 1.61
N ARG A 129 9.41 -4.48 2.87
CA ARG A 129 9.53 -5.88 3.30
C ARG A 129 8.43 -6.76 2.70
N VAL A 130 7.19 -6.27 2.70
CA VAL A 130 6.07 -6.98 2.07
C VAL A 130 6.32 -7.13 0.57
N ALA A 131 6.75 -6.07 -0.10
CA ALA A 131 7.07 -6.10 -1.52
C ALA A 131 8.15 -7.13 -1.84
N ALA A 132 9.19 -7.21 -1.01
CA ALA A 132 10.27 -8.19 -1.18
C ALA A 132 9.75 -9.62 -1.07
N HIS A 133 8.86 -9.90 -0.11
CA HIS A 133 8.23 -11.22 0.03
C HIS A 133 7.36 -11.58 -1.17
N ILE A 134 6.58 -10.64 -1.66
CA ILE A 134 5.73 -10.86 -2.84
C ILE A 134 6.60 -11.18 -4.07
N ARG A 135 7.67 -10.42 -4.28
CA ARG A 135 8.60 -10.63 -5.39
C ARG A 135 9.29 -11.99 -5.30
N ALA A 136 9.73 -12.37 -4.10
CA ALA A 136 10.36 -13.66 -3.86
C ALA A 136 9.39 -14.82 -4.17
N ASN A 137 8.13 -14.70 -3.77
CA ASN A 137 7.10 -15.71 -4.05
C ASN A 137 6.79 -15.81 -5.55
N ARG A 138 6.79 -14.70 -6.27
CA ARG A 138 6.63 -14.70 -7.74
C ARG A 138 7.76 -15.44 -8.43
N LEU A 139 9.01 -15.21 -7.99
CA LEU A 139 10.18 -15.92 -8.53
C LEU A 139 10.13 -17.41 -8.23
N ALA A 140 9.80 -17.80 -7.00
CA ALA A 140 9.68 -19.21 -6.62
C ALA A 140 8.61 -19.92 -7.45
N THR A 141 7.46 -19.31 -7.66
CA THR A 141 6.39 -19.86 -8.49
C THR A 141 6.84 -19.99 -9.95
N HIS A 142 7.62 -19.05 -10.45
CA HIS A 142 8.15 -19.08 -11.81
C HIS A 142 9.18 -20.19 -12.03
N HIS A 143 10.02 -20.45 -11.02
CA HIS A 143 11.04 -21.50 -11.07
C HIS A 143 10.49 -22.91 -10.95
N ASN A 144 9.32 -23.09 -10.34
CA ASN A 144 8.67 -24.38 -10.13
C ASN A 144 7.80 -24.81 -11.33
N LYS A 145 7.82 -24.05 -12.39
CA LYS A 145 7.21 -24.40 -13.66
C LYS A 145 8.28 -24.84 -14.64
#